data_a05c8bdff3626a4cc41dfcdcbedb7307
#
_entry.id   a05c8bdff3626a4cc41dfcdcbedb7307
#
_cell.length_a   1.000
_cell.length_b   1.000
_cell.length_c   1.000
_cell.angle_alpha   90.00
_cell.angle_beta   90.00
_cell.angle_gamma   90.00
#
_symmetry.space_group_name_H-M   'P 1'
#
loop_
_entity.id
_entity.type
_entity.pdbx_description
1 polymer ?
#
loop_
_entity_poly.entity_id
_entity_poly.type
_entity_poly.pdbx_seq_one_letter_code
_entity_poly.pdbx_strand_id
1 'polypeptide(L)'
;MTRAADPLPPGVAPAAQAPIAMLVDLSSGQVLYERRAGEGFLPASMTKAMTVLVVFDLIKAGRLREDSVVTIRLETAARWAGKGTTLNLRGGEQVAVRDLLMGTTIVSANDAAVALAEAALGDTAAFVAAMNARAKGLGMVSSHFGTPNGFPDRAVTVVSAADLALLAQALVTEHPQLYRRYIGQQAMNWRGVLLTSHDPFAGVLAGADGIKTGHTFEAGFNFLGSAVRDGRRLVVVIGRSPTEPGRAAAAKNLIEWGFTALESRPFLTPEWIVGAVEVQDGASREVAVAAARTITIAVRRGIAPRITARIVYDGPVRAPIAKGAVVARLVVTGTGLPDHSIPLIATQAVGKAGPIDRLVNALLGLFG
;
A
#
# COMPACT_ATOMS: atom_id res chain seq x y z
N MET A 1 -21.93 -10.09 6.40
CA MET A 1 -22.61 -10.35 5.10
C MET A 1 -21.56 -10.19 4.02
N THR A 2 -21.13 -11.29 3.41
CA THR A 2 -20.22 -11.30 2.26
C THR A 2 -20.95 -10.67 1.07
N ARG A 3 -20.51 -9.47 0.69
CA ARG A 3 -20.96 -8.83 -0.54
C ARG A 3 -20.60 -9.77 -1.70
N ALA A 4 -21.57 -10.13 -2.53
CA ALA A 4 -21.32 -10.92 -3.72
C ALA A 4 -20.26 -10.19 -4.54
N ALA A 5 -19.24 -10.91 -5.03
CA ALA A 5 -18.19 -10.33 -5.85
C ALA A 5 -18.88 -9.63 -7.04
N ASP A 6 -18.67 -8.32 -7.16
CA ASP A 6 -19.22 -7.55 -8.27
C ASP A 6 -18.72 -8.17 -9.59
N PRO A 7 -19.60 -8.31 -10.60
CA PRO A 7 -19.19 -8.83 -11.89
C PRO A 7 -18.05 -7.96 -12.44
N LEU A 8 -17.13 -8.59 -13.17
CA LEU A 8 -16.06 -7.86 -13.85
C LEU A 8 -16.66 -6.71 -14.65
N PRO A 9 -16.05 -5.52 -14.59
CA PRO A 9 -16.50 -4.41 -15.40
C PRO A 9 -16.54 -4.78 -16.88
N PRO A 10 -17.51 -4.29 -17.66
CA PRO A 10 -17.57 -4.55 -19.10
C PRO A 10 -16.25 -4.18 -19.76
N GLY A 11 -15.71 -5.07 -20.58
CA GLY A 11 -14.43 -4.89 -21.27
C GLY A 11 -13.20 -5.46 -20.56
N VAL A 12 -13.33 -5.93 -19.33
CA VAL A 12 -12.28 -6.73 -18.68
C VAL A 12 -12.50 -8.18 -19.06
N ALA A 13 -11.55 -8.76 -19.78
CA ALA A 13 -11.54 -10.22 -20.00
C ALA A 13 -11.54 -10.93 -18.63
N PRO A 14 -12.26 -12.05 -18.48
CA PRO A 14 -12.46 -12.67 -17.17
C PRO A 14 -11.12 -12.88 -16.47
N ALA A 15 -10.88 -12.14 -15.39
CA ALA A 15 -9.86 -12.47 -14.43
C ALA A 15 -10.28 -13.74 -13.64
N ALA A 16 -10.94 -14.67 -14.32
CA ALA A 16 -11.47 -15.91 -13.78
C ALA A 16 -10.38 -16.79 -13.15
N GLN A 17 -9.11 -16.45 -13.41
CA GLN A 17 -7.94 -17.18 -12.92
C GLN A 17 -7.27 -16.53 -11.70
N ALA A 18 -7.80 -15.41 -11.20
CA ALA A 18 -7.31 -14.77 -9.97
C ALA A 18 -8.40 -14.81 -8.88
N PRO A 19 -8.35 -15.77 -7.94
CA PRO A 19 -9.30 -15.88 -6.85
C PRO A 19 -9.36 -14.64 -5.96
N ILE A 20 -8.22 -13.96 -5.79
CA ILE A 20 -8.08 -12.71 -5.05
C ILE A 20 -7.52 -11.66 -6.00
N ALA A 21 -8.19 -10.50 -6.10
CA ALA A 21 -7.73 -9.40 -6.92
C ALA A 21 -8.17 -8.05 -6.34
N MET A 22 -7.33 -7.04 -6.50
CA MET A 22 -7.65 -5.66 -6.14
C MET A 22 -6.95 -4.70 -7.10
N LEU A 23 -7.62 -3.63 -7.47
CA LEU A 23 -7.04 -2.51 -8.19
C LEU A 23 -7.34 -1.22 -7.44
N VAL A 24 -6.31 -0.47 -7.12
CA VAL A 24 -6.41 0.81 -6.39
C VAL A 24 -5.76 1.91 -7.20
N ASP A 25 -6.42 3.05 -7.26
CA ASP A 25 -5.84 4.31 -7.74
C ASP A 25 -5.23 5.06 -6.54
N LEU A 26 -3.92 5.01 -6.41
CA LEU A 26 -3.23 5.70 -5.31
C LEU A 26 -3.30 7.23 -5.42
N SER A 27 -3.57 7.76 -6.60
CA SER A 27 -3.67 9.21 -6.80
C SER A 27 -4.96 9.76 -6.18
N SER A 28 -6.05 9.02 -6.27
CA SER A 28 -7.34 9.35 -5.65
C SER A 28 -7.59 8.66 -4.32
N GLY A 29 -6.94 7.51 -4.07
CA GLY A 29 -7.22 6.62 -2.94
C GLY A 29 -8.40 5.68 -3.18
N GLN A 30 -8.96 5.63 -4.41
CA GLN A 30 -10.13 4.81 -4.70
C GLN A 30 -9.77 3.36 -5.00
N VAL A 31 -10.57 2.45 -4.45
CA VAL A 31 -10.61 1.05 -4.87
C VAL A 31 -11.43 0.97 -6.15
N LEU A 32 -10.79 0.68 -7.28
CA LEU A 32 -11.43 0.61 -8.59
C LEU A 32 -12.07 -0.76 -8.85
N TYR A 33 -11.47 -1.79 -8.29
CA TYR A 33 -11.95 -3.17 -8.38
C TYR A 33 -11.46 -3.97 -7.16
N GLU A 34 -12.31 -4.85 -6.66
CA GLU A 34 -11.94 -5.80 -5.62
C GLU A 34 -12.67 -7.13 -5.78
N ARG A 35 -11.96 -8.19 -5.45
CA ARG A 35 -12.49 -9.55 -5.31
C ARG A 35 -11.79 -10.21 -4.13
N ARG A 36 -12.55 -10.52 -3.06
CA ARG A 36 -12.03 -11.15 -1.85
C ARG A 36 -10.79 -10.43 -1.27
N ALA A 37 -10.76 -9.08 -1.40
CA ALA A 37 -9.59 -8.27 -1.09
C ALA A 37 -9.17 -8.32 0.40
N GLY A 38 -10.11 -8.57 1.31
CA GLY A 38 -9.84 -8.73 2.74
C GLY A 38 -9.47 -10.16 3.16
N GLU A 39 -9.53 -11.14 2.23
CA GLU A 39 -9.21 -12.52 2.56
C GLU A 39 -7.71 -12.74 2.72
N GLY A 40 -7.33 -13.45 3.79
CA GLY A 40 -5.95 -13.83 4.04
C GLY A 40 -5.44 -14.89 3.07
N PHE A 41 -4.22 -14.70 2.57
CA PHE A 41 -3.52 -15.68 1.71
C PHE A 41 -2.02 -15.66 1.94
N LEU A 42 -1.34 -16.72 1.50
CA LEU A 42 0.11 -16.86 1.60
C LEU A 42 0.79 -15.97 0.55
N PRO A 43 1.56 -14.94 0.93
CA PRO A 43 2.17 -14.01 -0.03
C PRO A 43 3.39 -14.57 -0.75
N ALA A 44 4.01 -15.63 -0.21
CA ALA A 44 5.33 -16.05 -0.63
C ALA A 44 6.31 -14.87 -0.67
N SER A 45 7.11 -14.72 -1.71
CA SER A 45 8.10 -13.64 -1.84
C SER A 45 7.53 -12.21 -1.93
N MET A 46 6.19 -12.00 -2.00
CA MET A 46 5.65 -10.64 -1.83
C MET A 46 5.92 -10.08 -0.42
N THR A 47 6.16 -10.95 0.58
CA THR A 47 6.67 -10.59 1.92
C THR A 47 7.87 -9.65 1.85
N LYS A 48 8.75 -9.82 0.85
CA LYS A 48 9.96 -8.98 0.69
C LYS A 48 9.65 -7.50 0.45
N ALA A 49 8.42 -7.16 0.01
CA ALA A 49 8.01 -5.77 -0.06
C ALA A 49 7.95 -5.11 1.33
N MET A 50 7.49 -5.83 2.36
CA MET A 50 7.54 -5.36 3.75
C MET A 50 8.97 -5.31 4.27
N THR A 51 9.79 -6.29 3.96
CA THR A 51 11.23 -6.28 4.31
C THR A 51 11.91 -5.03 3.76
N VAL A 52 11.66 -4.70 2.50
CA VAL A 52 12.22 -3.51 1.85
C VAL A 52 11.68 -2.24 2.48
N LEU A 53 10.40 -2.16 2.84
CA LEU A 53 9.83 -1.01 3.53
C LEU A 53 10.53 -0.75 4.87
N VAL A 54 10.71 -1.78 5.70
CA VAL A 54 11.41 -1.66 6.99
C VAL A 54 12.86 -1.20 6.79
N VAL A 55 13.56 -1.74 5.79
CA VAL A 55 14.92 -1.31 5.45
C VAL A 55 14.94 0.15 4.98
N PHE A 56 13.97 0.57 4.17
CA PHE A 56 13.85 1.97 3.74
C PHE A 56 13.58 2.91 4.91
N ASP A 57 12.74 2.51 5.87
CA ASP A 57 12.50 3.26 7.11
C ASP A 57 13.81 3.47 7.90
N LEU A 58 14.63 2.43 8.02
CA LEU A 58 15.91 2.48 8.72
C LEU A 58 16.95 3.36 7.99
N ILE A 59 16.96 3.30 6.65
CA ILE A 59 17.82 4.18 5.84
C ILE A 59 17.39 5.63 5.99
N LYS A 60 16.09 5.92 5.91
CA LYS A 60 15.54 7.27 6.10
C LYS A 60 15.82 7.83 7.50
N ALA A 61 15.82 6.96 8.51
CA ALA A 61 16.17 7.31 9.88
C ALA A 61 17.69 7.42 10.15
N GLY A 62 18.55 7.19 9.14
CA GLY A 62 20.02 7.21 9.28
C GLY A 62 20.59 6.05 10.11
N ARG A 63 19.78 5.02 10.40
CA ARG A 63 20.17 3.84 11.19
C ARG A 63 20.83 2.74 10.35
N LEU A 64 20.65 2.78 9.05
CA LEU A 64 21.29 1.91 8.08
C LEU A 64 21.71 2.77 6.87
N ARG A 65 22.82 2.42 6.21
CA ARG A 65 23.28 3.14 5.02
C ARG A 65 23.36 2.17 3.85
N GLU A 66 23.05 2.67 2.65
CA GLU A 66 23.07 1.88 1.41
C GLU A 66 24.49 1.37 1.07
N ASP A 67 25.51 2.13 1.44
CA ASP A 67 26.93 1.82 1.22
C ASP A 67 27.57 1.02 2.36
N SER A 68 26.84 0.76 3.46
CA SER A 68 27.34 -0.10 4.53
C SER A 68 27.64 -1.49 4.01
N VAL A 69 28.79 -2.02 4.42
CA VAL A 69 29.21 -3.38 4.05
C VAL A 69 28.84 -4.34 5.17
N VAL A 70 28.18 -5.42 4.80
CA VAL A 70 27.69 -6.48 5.69
C VAL A 70 28.52 -7.72 5.48
N THR A 71 28.98 -8.33 6.58
CA THR A 71 29.60 -9.68 6.51
C THR A 71 28.50 -10.73 6.62
N ILE A 72 28.37 -11.55 5.60
CA ILE A 72 27.37 -12.62 5.53
C ILE A 72 27.69 -13.71 6.57
N ARG A 73 26.71 -14.06 7.39
CA ARG A 73 26.88 -15.09 8.41
C ARG A 73 27.06 -16.47 7.78
N LEU A 74 27.91 -17.30 8.36
CA LEU A 74 28.13 -18.68 7.89
C LEU A 74 26.82 -19.48 7.91
N GLU A 75 26.05 -19.33 8.98
CA GLU A 75 24.76 -20.02 9.18
C GLU A 75 23.73 -19.58 8.12
N THR A 76 23.68 -18.29 7.79
CA THR A 76 22.75 -17.75 6.78
C THR A 76 23.11 -18.27 5.40
N ALA A 77 24.38 -18.23 5.01
CA ALA A 77 24.84 -18.79 3.75
C ALA A 77 24.53 -20.30 3.65
N ALA A 78 24.88 -21.07 4.67
CA ALA A 78 24.62 -22.52 4.71
C ALA A 78 23.11 -22.83 4.69
N ARG A 79 22.30 -22.10 5.47
CA ARG A 79 20.86 -22.30 5.56
C ARG A 79 20.15 -22.09 4.23
N TRP A 80 20.58 -21.09 3.44
CA TRP A 80 19.88 -20.68 2.21
C TRP A 80 20.49 -21.24 0.94
N ALA A 81 21.61 -21.97 1.01
CA ALA A 81 22.21 -22.64 -0.13
C ALA A 81 21.18 -23.56 -0.83
N GLY A 82 20.91 -23.28 -2.11
CA GLY A 82 19.98 -24.06 -2.93
C GLY A 82 18.49 -23.96 -2.52
N LYS A 83 18.09 -23.03 -1.68
CA LYS A 83 16.70 -22.90 -1.23
C LYS A 83 15.95 -21.77 -1.95
N GLY A 84 15.31 -22.12 -3.04
CA GLY A 84 14.60 -21.17 -3.90
C GLY A 84 15.57 -20.23 -4.60
N THR A 85 15.12 -18.99 -4.92
CA THR A 85 15.98 -17.99 -5.55
C THR A 85 16.94 -17.39 -4.53
N THR A 86 18.23 -17.34 -4.85
CA THR A 86 19.31 -16.81 -4.00
C THR A 86 20.33 -16.05 -4.84
N LEU A 87 21.15 -15.21 -4.23
CA LEU A 87 22.38 -14.64 -4.79
C LEU A 87 23.56 -15.60 -4.63
N ASN A 88 23.36 -16.76 -4.00
CA ASN A 88 24.43 -17.69 -3.59
C ASN A 88 25.50 -16.97 -2.75
N LEU A 89 25.04 -16.23 -1.72
CA LEU A 89 25.91 -15.53 -0.78
C LEU A 89 26.81 -16.55 -0.05
N ARG A 90 28.06 -16.18 0.16
CA ARG A 90 29.05 -17.03 0.84
C ARG A 90 29.22 -16.57 2.28
N GLY A 91 29.37 -17.50 3.20
CA GLY A 91 29.70 -17.15 4.59
C GLY A 91 31.05 -16.42 4.68
N GLY A 92 31.09 -15.32 5.44
CA GLY A 92 32.24 -14.43 5.53
C GLY A 92 32.40 -13.42 4.37
N GLU A 93 31.57 -13.53 3.33
CA GLU A 93 31.58 -12.57 2.22
C GLU A 93 31.10 -11.19 2.70
N GLN A 94 31.74 -10.15 2.16
CA GLN A 94 31.36 -8.76 2.42
C GLN A 94 30.51 -8.24 1.26
N VAL A 95 29.28 -7.81 1.54
CA VAL A 95 28.32 -7.35 0.55
C VAL A 95 27.71 -6.03 0.98
N ALA A 96 27.57 -5.08 0.08
CA ALA A 96 26.94 -3.80 0.39
C ALA A 96 25.43 -3.94 0.55
N VAL A 97 24.82 -3.15 1.45
CA VAL A 97 23.36 -3.13 1.67
C VAL A 97 22.61 -2.87 0.37
N ARG A 98 23.10 -1.98 -0.50
CA ARG A 98 22.47 -1.72 -1.81
C ARG A 98 22.38 -2.96 -2.70
N ASP A 99 23.40 -3.84 -2.66
CA ASP A 99 23.44 -5.05 -3.49
C ASP A 99 22.48 -6.11 -2.93
N LEU A 100 22.36 -6.21 -1.60
CA LEU A 100 21.36 -7.03 -0.94
C LEU A 100 19.94 -6.54 -1.23
N LEU A 101 19.71 -5.20 -1.25
CA LEU A 101 18.44 -4.61 -1.65
C LEU A 101 18.09 -4.97 -3.09
N MET A 102 19.01 -4.79 -4.04
CA MET A 102 18.82 -5.17 -5.44
C MET A 102 18.53 -6.68 -5.58
N GLY A 103 19.30 -7.53 -4.90
CA GLY A 103 19.05 -8.97 -4.88
C GLY A 103 17.66 -9.34 -4.34
N THR A 104 17.19 -8.62 -3.32
CA THR A 104 15.88 -8.83 -2.71
C THR A 104 14.73 -8.40 -3.63
N THR A 105 14.86 -7.24 -4.28
CA THR A 105 13.78 -6.64 -5.09
C THR A 105 13.73 -7.20 -6.51
N ILE A 106 14.86 -7.31 -7.19
CA ILE A 106 14.96 -7.70 -8.60
C ILE A 106 14.82 -9.21 -8.75
N VAL A 107 15.75 -9.95 -8.15
CA VAL A 107 15.80 -11.43 -8.28
C VAL A 107 15.02 -12.18 -7.22
N SER A 108 14.48 -11.48 -6.23
CA SER A 108 13.74 -12.14 -5.15
C SER A 108 14.58 -13.05 -4.25
N ALA A 109 15.88 -12.76 -4.10
CA ALA A 109 16.84 -13.61 -3.40
C ALA A 109 16.49 -13.78 -1.91
N ASN A 110 16.38 -15.03 -1.46
CA ASN A 110 16.00 -15.37 -0.09
C ASN A 110 17.14 -15.10 0.91
N ASP A 111 18.37 -15.43 0.54
CA ASP A 111 19.57 -15.17 1.30
C ASP A 111 19.82 -13.67 1.49
N ALA A 112 19.63 -12.88 0.43
CA ALA A 112 19.77 -11.42 0.49
C ALA A 112 18.75 -10.78 1.44
N ALA A 113 17.48 -11.20 1.40
CA ALA A 113 16.43 -10.68 2.29
C ALA A 113 16.72 -10.99 3.77
N VAL A 114 17.25 -12.19 4.05
CA VAL A 114 17.64 -12.59 5.41
C VAL A 114 18.88 -11.84 5.86
N ALA A 115 19.90 -11.72 5.01
CA ALA A 115 21.11 -10.95 5.31
C ALA A 115 20.80 -9.47 5.58
N LEU A 116 19.85 -8.86 4.83
CA LEU A 116 19.36 -7.51 5.10
C LEU A 116 18.70 -7.41 6.49
N ALA A 117 17.87 -8.36 6.86
CA ALA A 117 17.19 -8.37 8.15
C ALA A 117 18.21 -8.44 9.31
N GLU A 118 19.20 -9.32 9.18
CA GLU A 118 20.29 -9.47 10.15
C GLU A 118 21.18 -8.23 10.24
N ALA A 119 21.51 -7.63 9.10
CA ALA A 119 22.28 -6.38 9.05
C ALA A 119 21.55 -5.21 9.68
N ALA A 120 20.24 -5.14 9.47
CA ALA A 120 19.40 -4.02 9.89
C ALA A 120 19.14 -4.01 11.41
N LEU A 121 18.85 -5.17 12.02
CA LEU A 121 18.41 -5.26 13.41
C LEU A 121 19.09 -6.36 14.23
N GLY A 122 20.17 -6.94 13.71
CA GLY A 122 20.98 -7.93 14.43
C GLY A 122 20.52 -9.37 14.22
N ASP A 123 19.22 -9.63 14.16
CA ASP A 123 18.67 -10.97 13.89
C ASP A 123 17.30 -10.92 13.19
N THR A 124 16.86 -12.06 12.69
CA THR A 124 15.60 -12.17 11.95
C THR A 124 14.37 -12.05 12.84
N ALA A 125 14.45 -12.37 14.13
CA ALA A 125 13.30 -12.29 15.04
C ALA A 125 12.99 -10.82 15.38
N ALA A 126 14.00 -10.02 15.70
CA ALA A 126 13.87 -8.58 15.90
C ALA A 126 13.34 -7.90 14.62
N PHE A 127 13.82 -8.33 13.44
CA PHE A 127 13.36 -7.78 12.17
C PHE A 127 11.89 -8.12 11.89
N VAL A 128 11.46 -9.35 12.11
CA VAL A 128 10.07 -9.79 11.97
C VAL A 128 9.16 -9.03 12.94
N ALA A 129 9.60 -8.78 14.17
CA ALA A 129 8.87 -7.93 15.11
C ALA A 129 8.69 -6.51 14.56
N ALA A 130 9.73 -5.92 13.94
CA ALA A 130 9.64 -4.62 13.28
C ALA A 130 8.70 -4.63 12.06
N MET A 131 8.70 -5.69 11.24
CA MET A 131 7.75 -5.86 10.13
C MET A 131 6.30 -5.83 10.64
N ASN A 132 6.00 -6.58 11.70
CA ASN A 132 4.64 -6.64 12.27
C ASN A 132 4.25 -5.32 12.95
N ALA A 133 5.17 -4.66 13.64
CA ALA A 133 4.93 -3.32 14.20
C ALA A 133 4.64 -2.30 13.08
N ARG A 134 5.38 -2.35 11.97
CA ARG A 134 5.16 -1.48 10.81
C ARG A 134 3.82 -1.77 10.13
N ALA A 135 3.47 -3.05 9.95
CA ALA A 135 2.18 -3.47 9.41
C ALA A 135 1.02 -2.92 10.25
N LYS A 136 1.10 -3.06 11.58
CA LYS A 136 0.11 -2.47 12.50
C LYS A 136 0.02 -0.95 12.34
N GLY A 137 1.16 -0.26 12.23
CA GLY A 137 1.21 1.19 12.02
C GLY A 137 0.60 1.65 10.70
N LEU A 138 0.60 0.81 9.68
CA LEU A 138 -0.07 1.04 8.39
C LEU A 138 -1.56 0.68 8.40
N GLY A 139 -2.08 0.08 9.47
CA GLY A 139 -3.46 -0.41 9.52
C GLY A 139 -3.67 -1.74 8.76
N MET A 140 -2.62 -2.52 8.56
CA MET A 140 -2.70 -3.85 7.93
C MET A 140 -3.26 -4.87 8.94
N VAL A 141 -4.57 -4.89 9.07
CA VAL A 141 -5.26 -5.67 10.13
C VAL A 141 -5.40 -7.15 9.83
N SER A 142 -5.25 -7.55 8.57
CA SER A 142 -5.41 -8.94 8.11
C SER A 142 -4.05 -9.57 7.74
N SER A 143 -2.94 -8.93 8.11
CA SER A 143 -1.60 -9.39 7.74
C SER A 143 -0.73 -9.67 8.95
N HIS A 144 0.06 -10.73 8.84
CA HIS A 144 1.09 -11.12 9.80
C HIS A 144 2.30 -11.68 9.06
N PHE A 145 3.50 -11.36 9.53
CA PHE A 145 4.76 -11.79 8.94
C PHE A 145 5.52 -12.68 9.93
N GLY A 146 5.96 -13.86 9.49
CA GLY A 146 6.77 -14.81 10.26
C GLY A 146 8.22 -14.88 9.80
N THR A 147 8.50 -14.40 8.57
CA THR A 147 9.85 -14.43 7.99
C THR A 147 10.13 -13.18 7.17
N PRO A 148 11.41 -12.76 7.01
CA PRO A 148 11.74 -11.61 6.17
C PRO A 148 11.69 -11.89 4.66
N ASN A 149 11.65 -13.17 4.23
CA ASN A 149 11.72 -13.53 2.82
C ASN A 149 10.46 -14.20 2.27
N GLY A 150 9.49 -14.53 3.12
CA GLY A 150 8.25 -15.23 2.74
C GLY A 150 8.46 -16.68 2.32
N PHE A 151 9.54 -17.31 2.77
CA PHE A 151 9.71 -18.76 2.63
C PHE A 151 8.66 -19.48 3.48
N PRO A 152 8.16 -20.67 3.06
CA PRO A 152 7.12 -21.40 3.79
C PRO A 152 7.41 -21.54 5.29
N ASP A 153 6.49 -21.10 6.13
CA ASP A 153 6.59 -21.02 7.59
C ASP A 153 5.35 -21.59 8.31
N ARG A 154 4.73 -22.61 7.70
CA ARG A 154 3.49 -23.25 8.17
C ARG A 154 2.31 -22.28 8.29
N ALA A 155 2.18 -21.38 7.33
CA ALA A 155 1.12 -20.37 7.24
C ALA A 155 1.11 -19.33 8.40
N VAL A 156 2.24 -19.08 9.04
CA VAL A 156 2.41 -17.96 9.98
C VAL A 156 2.35 -16.63 9.21
N THR A 157 3.03 -16.57 8.04
CA THR A 157 2.97 -15.40 7.16
C THR A 157 1.70 -15.42 6.32
N VAL A 158 0.81 -14.46 6.57
CA VAL A 158 -0.45 -14.26 5.86
C VAL A 158 -0.61 -12.78 5.54
N VAL A 159 -1.18 -12.44 4.38
CA VAL A 159 -1.51 -11.08 3.97
C VAL A 159 -2.88 -11.02 3.31
N SER A 160 -3.49 -9.83 3.25
CA SER A 160 -4.65 -9.56 2.40
C SER A 160 -4.28 -8.64 1.23
N ALA A 161 -5.09 -8.63 0.17
CA ALA A 161 -4.87 -7.72 -0.96
C ALA A 161 -5.07 -6.25 -0.54
N ALA A 162 -6.01 -5.97 0.36
CA ALA A 162 -6.23 -4.66 0.92
C ALA A 162 -4.99 -4.15 1.68
N ASP A 163 -4.40 -5.00 2.52
CA ASP A 163 -3.20 -4.64 3.28
C ASP A 163 -1.97 -4.44 2.38
N LEU A 164 -1.83 -5.25 1.33
CA LEU A 164 -0.75 -5.07 0.35
C LEU A 164 -0.87 -3.77 -0.43
N ALA A 165 -2.08 -3.26 -0.65
CA ALA A 165 -2.28 -1.94 -1.25
C ALA A 165 -1.80 -0.82 -0.31
N LEU A 166 -2.03 -0.93 1.01
CA LEU A 166 -1.48 -0.02 2.02
C LEU A 166 0.06 -0.06 2.04
N LEU A 167 0.64 -1.25 1.97
CA LEU A 167 2.08 -1.44 1.88
C LEU A 167 2.66 -0.78 0.62
N ALA A 168 2.04 -0.96 -0.54
CA ALA A 168 2.45 -0.32 -1.79
C ALA A 168 2.35 1.21 -1.70
N GLN A 169 1.28 1.73 -1.10
CA GLN A 169 1.14 3.16 -0.86
C GLN A 169 2.29 3.70 -0.02
N ALA A 170 2.64 3.05 1.10
CA ALA A 170 3.74 3.47 1.96
C ALA A 170 5.08 3.47 1.22
N LEU A 171 5.41 2.40 0.48
CA LEU A 171 6.63 2.32 -0.33
C LEU A 171 6.76 3.50 -1.30
N VAL A 172 5.68 3.85 -1.99
CA VAL A 172 5.66 4.91 -3.01
C VAL A 172 5.69 6.31 -2.39
N THR A 173 4.88 6.54 -1.33
CA THR A 173 4.66 7.91 -0.83
C THR A 173 5.66 8.31 0.25
N GLU A 174 6.13 7.37 1.07
CA GLU A 174 7.06 7.67 2.16
C GLU A 174 8.53 7.58 1.74
N HIS A 175 8.82 6.78 0.68
CA HIS A 175 10.18 6.51 0.20
C HIS A 175 10.32 6.67 -1.34
N PRO A 176 9.86 7.76 -1.97
CA PRO A 176 9.79 7.87 -3.43
C PRO A 176 11.15 7.77 -4.13
N GLN A 177 12.24 8.18 -3.47
CA GLN A 177 13.60 8.10 -4.03
C GLN A 177 14.16 6.68 -3.98
N LEU A 178 14.03 6.01 -2.82
CA LEU A 178 14.46 4.61 -2.66
C LEU A 178 13.60 3.66 -3.50
N TYR A 179 12.29 3.93 -3.58
CA TYR A 179 11.40 3.19 -4.48
C TYR A 179 11.92 3.20 -5.91
N ARG A 180 12.17 4.38 -6.49
CA ARG A 180 12.67 4.49 -7.87
C ARG A 180 14.05 3.86 -8.06
N ARG A 181 14.87 3.82 -7.02
CA ARG A 181 16.23 3.25 -7.09
C ARG A 181 16.24 1.74 -7.06
N TYR A 182 15.38 1.12 -6.26
CA TYR A 182 15.45 -0.32 -5.97
C TYR A 182 14.26 -1.13 -6.49
N ILE A 183 13.08 -0.52 -6.67
CA ILE A 183 11.88 -1.22 -7.13
C ILE A 183 11.65 -0.91 -8.61
N GLY A 184 11.12 -1.90 -9.36
CA GLY A 184 10.86 -1.76 -10.79
C GLY A 184 12.11 -1.89 -11.68
N GLN A 185 13.26 -2.19 -11.11
CA GLN A 185 14.47 -2.44 -11.90
C GLN A 185 14.36 -3.76 -12.64
N GLN A 186 14.79 -3.78 -13.93
CA GLN A 186 14.63 -4.95 -14.78
C GLN A 186 15.71 -6.00 -14.58
N ALA A 187 16.91 -5.58 -14.19
CA ALA A 187 18.05 -6.47 -14.03
C ALA A 187 19.12 -5.89 -13.07
N MET A 188 19.97 -6.75 -12.56
CA MET A 188 21.20 -6.38 -11.85
C MET A 188 22.37 -7.23 -12.33
N ASN A 189 23.57 -6.67 -12.28
CA ASN A 189 24.78 -7.46 -12.46
C ASN A 189 25.24 -7.98 -11.09
N TRP A 190 25.36 -9.27 -10.95
CA TRP A 190 25.88 -9.89 -9.76
C TRP A 190 27.05 -10.81 -10.12
N ARG A 191 28.27 -10.48 -9.68
CA ARG A 191 29.50 -11.23 -9.97
C ARG A 191 29.70 -11.52 -11.47
N GLY A 192 29.41 -10.52 -12.33
CA GLY A 192 29.53 -10.65 -13.79
C GLY A 192 28.37 -11.36 -14.49
N VAL A 193 27.36 -11.83 -13.73
CA VAL A 193 26.14 -12.44 -14.29
C VAL A 193 25.01 -11.44 -14.27
N LEU A 194 24.33 -11.25 -15.41
CA LEU A 194 23.12 -10.45 -15.51
C LEU A 194 21.92 -11.27 -14.98
N LEU A 195 21.39 -10.85 -13.85
CA LEU A 195 20.19 -11.43 -13.25
C LEU A 195 18.97 -10.55 -13.57
N THR A 196 17.88 -11.14 -14.06
CA THR A 196 16.69 -10.43 -14.50
C THR A 196 15.55 -10.52 -13.50
N SER A 197 14.66 -9.53 -13.54
CA SER A 197 13.46 -9.46 -12.72
C SER A 197 12.42 -10.51 -13.14
N HIS A 198 11.64 -10.98 -12.16
CA HIS A 198 10.47 -11.84 -12.38
C HIS A 198 9.17 -11.02 -12.54
N ASP A 199 9.26 -9.69 -12.66
CA ASP A 199 8.10 -8.81 -12.80
C ASP A 199 7.42 -9.03 -14.17
N PRO A 200 6.15 -9.48 -14.22
CA PRO A 200 5.44 -9.74 -15.46
C PRO A 200 5.13 -8.47 -16.28
N PHE A 201 5.32 -7.30 -15.68
CA PHE A 201 5.13 -6.00 -16.33
C PHE A 201 6.39 -5.44 -16.97
N ALA A 202 7.56 -5.93 -16.54
CA ALA A 202 8.85 -5.41 -16.98
C ALA A 202 9.00 -5.48 -18.50
N GLY A 203 9.17 -4.30 -19.15
CA GLY A 203 9.30 -4.20 -20.60
C GLY A 203 8.01 -4.50 -21.41
N VAL A 204 6.90 -4.82 -20.77
CA VAL A 204 5.64 -5.24 -21.43
C VAL A 204 4.50 -4.24 -21.20
N LEU A 205 4.45 -3.60 -20.02
CA LEU A 205 3.39 -2.68 -19.65
C LEU A 205 3.95 -1.25 -19.55
N ALA A 206 3.37 -0.32 -20.30
CA ALA A 206 3.77 1.08 -20.26
C ALA A 206 3.56 1.68 -18.86
N GLY A 207 4.60 2.33 -18.34
CA GLY A 207 4.58 2.97 -17.02
C GLY A 207 4.76 2.01 -15.85
N ALA A 208 4.98 0.72 -16.07
CA ALA A 208 5.24 -0.26 -15.03
C ALA A 208 6.52 0.05 -14.25
N ASP A 209 6.43 -0.03 -12.91
CA ASP A 209 7.54 0.26 -12.00
C ASP A 209 7.60 -0.64 -10.75
N GLY A 210 7.17 -1.89 -10.89
CA GLY A 210 7.30 -2.93 -9.86
C GLY A 210 5.93 -3.50 -9.46
N ILE A 211 5.79 -4.15 -8.32
CA ILE A 211 6.61 -4.07 -7.07
C ILE A 211 7.26 -5.41 -6.78
N LYS A 212 6.43 -6.50 -6.64
CA LYS A 212 6.96 -7.81 -6.23
C LYS A 212 6.06 -8.97 -6.62
N THR A 213 6.66 -10.03 -7.15
CA THR A 213 6.02 -11.34 -7.37
C THR A 213 6.19 -12.25 -6.15
N GLY A 214 5.31 -13.24 -6.01
CA GLY A 214 5.42 -14.32 -5.04
C GLY A 214 4.90 -15.63 -5.60
N HIS A 215 5.61 -16.74 -5.34
CA HIS A 215 5.18 -18.07 -5.72
C HIS A 215 5.73 -19.13 -4.77
N THR A 216 4.87 -20.03 -4.34
CA THR A 216 5.17 -21.37 -3.84
C THR A 216 4.04 -22.29 -4.32
N PHE A 217 4.23 -23.59 -4.19
CA PHE A 217 3.19 -24.54 -4.58
C PHE A 217 1.87 -24.28 -3.81
N GLU A 218 1.97 -24.00 -2.51
CA GLU A 218 0.81 -23.76 -1.64
C GLU A 218 0.20 -22.37 -1.83
N ALA A 219 1.04 -21.36 -2.12
CA ALA A 219 0.59 -19.97 -2.28
C ALA A 219 -0.06 -19.70 -3.65
N GLY A 220 0.27 -20.51 -4.66
CA GLY A 220 -0.02 -20.18 -6.05
C GLY A 220 0.83 -19.01 -6.54
N PHE A 221 0.46 -18.43 -7.67
CA PHE A 221 1.17 -17.31 -8.29
C PHE A 221 0.54 -15.98 -7.86
N ASN A 222 1.33 -15.15 -7.19
CA ASN A 222 0.92 -13.87 -6.63
C ASN A 222 1.69 -12.70 -7.25
N PHE A 223 1.09 -11.52 -7.25
CA PHE A 223 1.73 -10.30 -7.73
C PHE A 223 1.17 -9.05 -7.05
N LEU A 224 2.06 -8.21 -6.59
CA LEU A 224 1.82 -6.83 -6.20
C LEU A 224 2.45 -5.97 -7.30
N GLY A 225 1.64 -5.35 -8.14
CA GLY A 225 2.07 -4.61 -9.31
C GLY A 225 1.74 -3.13 -9.24
N SER A 226 2.54 -2.29 -9.89
CA SER A 226 2.33 -0.85 -9.98
C SER A 226 2.65 -0.33 -11.37
N ALA A 227 1.88 0.68 -11.81
CA ALA A 227 2.18 1.43 -13.02
C ALA A 227 1.76 2.91 -12.87
N VAL A 228 2.49 3.80 -13.55
CA VAL A 228 2.24 5.25 -13.57
C VAL A 228 2.08 5.72 -15.02
N ARG A 229 0.98 6.46 -15.29
CA ARG A 229 0.77 7.15 -16.58
C ARG A 229 0.20 8.53 -16.31
N ASP A 230 0.77 9.55 -16.89
CA ASP A 230 0.32 10.95 -16.77
C ASP A 230 0.12 11.41 -15.30
N GLY A 231 1.04 11.00 -14.42
CA GLY A 231 0.99 11.29 -12.98
C GLY A 231 -0.03 10.47 -12.18
N ARG A 232 -0.85 9.64 -12.81
CA ARG A 232 -1.79 8.73 -12.17
C ARG A 232 -1.14 7.39 -11.90
N ARG A 233 -1.19 6.92 -10.65
CA ARG A 233 -0.62 5.65 -10.23
C ARG A 233 -1.70 4.64 -9.88
N LEU A 234 -1.65 3.49 -10.53
CA LEU A 234 -2.47 2.34 -10.20
C LEU A 234 -1.63 1.23 -9.57
N VAL A 235 -2.20 0.60 -8.55
CA VAL A 235 -1.63 -0.59 -7.89
C VAL A 235 -2.60 -1.75 -8.06
N VAL A 236 -2.10 -2.89 -8.50
CA VAL A 236 -2.85 -4.13 -8.63
C VAL A 236 -2.29 -5.20 -7.69
N VAL A 237 -3.19 -5.93 -7.04
CA VAL A 237 -2.84 -7.13 -6.25
C VAL A 237 -3.54 -8.31 -6.88
N ILE A 238 -2.78 -9.36 -7.20
CA ILE A 238 -3.28 -10.66 -7.63
C ILE A 238 -2.82 -11.71 -6.62
N GLY A 239 -3.77 -12.46 -6.07
CA GLY A 239 -3.51 -13.54 -5.13
C GLY A 239 -4.04 -14.88 -5.60
N ARG A 240 -3.26 -15.94 -5.32
CA ARG A 240 -3.64 -17.35 -5.52
C ARG A 240 -3.98 -17.71 -6.98
N SER A 241 -3.37 -17.03 -7.96
CA SER A 241 -3.54 -17.45 -9.36
C SER A 241 -2.99 -18.87 -9.55
N PRO A 242 -3.73 -19.77 -10.24
CA PRO A 242 -3.27 -21.15 -10.42
C PRO A 242 -2.09 -21.27 -11.38
N THR A 243 -1.88 -20.26 -12.23
CA THR A 243 -0.82 -20.28 -13.24
C THR A 243 -0.09 -18.94 -13.33
N GLU A 244 1.17 -18.98 -13.73
CA GLU A 244 1.96 -17.77 -13.94
C GLU A 244 1.43 -16.89 -15.08
N PRO A 245 1.08 -17.44 -16.26
CA PRO A 245 0.45 -16.64 -17.31
C PRO A 245 -0.89 -16.04 -16.88
N GLY A 246 -1.70 -16.77 -16.10
CA GLY A 246 -2.98 -16.29 -15.56
C GLY A 246 -2.77 -15.09 -14.60
N ARG A 247 -1.77 -15.14 -13.72
CA ARG A 247 -1.37 -14.01 -12.86
C ARG A 247 -1.02 -12.79 -13.71
N ALA A 248 -0.15 -12.96 -14.71
CA ALA A 248 0.31 -11.86 -15.56
C ALA A 248 -0.85 -11.25 -16.36
N ALA A 249 -1.70 -12.08 -16.97
CA ALA A 249 -2.86 -11.64 -17.74
C ALA A 249 -3.90 -10.90 -16.86
N ALA A 250 -4.22 -11.45 -15.68
CA ALA A 250 -5.15 -10.83 -14.74
C ALA A 250 -4.66 -9.44 -14.29
N ALA A 251 -3.39 -9.33 -13.92
CA ALA A 251 -2.79 -8.07 -13.50
C ALA A 251 -2.78 -7.03 -14.63
N LYS A 252 -2.32 -7.43 -15.83
CA LYS A 252 -2.27 -6.56 -17.00
C LYS A 252 -3.67 -6.05 -17.39
N ASN A 253 -4.65 -6.95 -17.47
CA ASN A 253 -6.00 -6.58 -17.87
C ASN A 253 -6.64 -5.58 -16.88
N LEU A 254 -6.45 -5.75 -15.58
CA LEU A 254 -6.97 -4.82 -14.58
C LEU A 254 -6.29 -3.44 -14.66
N ILE A 255 -4.97 -3.39 -14.78
CA ILE A 255 -4.23 -2.13 -14.91
C ILE A 255 -4.64 -1.39 -16.19
N GLU A 256 -4.66 -2.09 -17.34
CA GLU A 256 -5.07 -1.48 -18.61
C GLU A 256 -6.52 -0.98 -18.57
N TRP A 257 -7.43 -1.77 -17.99
CA TRP A 257 -8.80 -1.31 -17.78
C TRP A 257 -8.85 -0.04 -16.91
N GLY A 258 -8.09 0.00 -15.81
CA GLY A 258 -8.05 1.16 -14.93
C GLY A 258 -7.57 2.44 -15.62
N PHE A 259 -6.62 2.34 -16.56
CA PHE A 259 -6.14 3.48 -17.33
C PHE A 259 -7.02 3.84 -18.53
N THR A 260 -7.64 2.87 -19.19
CA THR A 260 -8.38 3.08 -20.45
C THR A 260 -9.86 3.37 -20.22
N ALA A 261 -10.51 2.66 -19.32
CA ALA A 261 -11.95 2.78 -19.05
C ALA A 261 -12.30 3.88 -18.04
N LEU A 262 -11.31 4.29 -17.21
CA LEU A 262 -11.51 5.30 -16.19
C LEU A 262 -10.61 6.51 -16.44
N GLU A 263 -11.13 7.69 -16.11
CA GLU A 263 -10.37 8.94 -16.11
C GLU A 263 -10.40 9.57 -14.72
N SER A 264 -9.33 10.27 -14.37
CA SER A 264 -9.25 11.00 -13.11
C SER A 264 -9.77 12.42 -13.32
N ARG A 265 -10.73 12.85 -12.49
CA ARG A 265 -11.27 14.22 -12.52
C ARG A 265 -11.06 14.89 -11.17
N PRO A 266 -10.67 16.19 -11.13
CA PRO A 266 -10.67 16.96 -9.90
C PRO A 266 -12.08 16.97 -9.28
N PHE A 267 -12.16 16.76 -7.96
CA PHE A 267 -13.42 16.68 -7.23
C PHE A 267 -13.49 17.67 -6.07
N LEU A 268 -12.43 17.80 -5.27
CA LEU A 268 -12.31 18.74 -4.18
C LEU A 268 -10.94 19.41 -4.20
N THR A 269 -10.89 20.67 -3.80
CA THR A 269 -9.64 21.38 -3.50
C THR A 269 -9.58 21.71 -2.00
N PRO A 270 -8.39 21.99 -1.44
CA PRO A 270 -8.24 22.34 -0.02
C PRO A 270 -9.00 23.61 0.39
N GLU A 271 -9.22 24.52 -0.56
CA GLU A 271 -9.92 25.79 -0.34
C GLU A 271 -11.44 25.60 -0.25
N TRP A 272 -11.96 24.47 -0.68
CA TRP A 272 -13.38 24.21 -0.73
C TRP A 272 -13.88 23.66 0.60
N ILE A 273 -14.63 24.49 1.33
CA ILE A 273 -15.33 24.06 2.55
C ILE A 273 -16.47 23.15 2.14
N VAL A 274 -16.38 21.89 2.58
CA VAL A 274 -17.36 20.85 2.26
C VAL A 274 -18.60 20.96 3.14
N GLY A 275 -18.44 21.45 4.37
CA GLY A 275 -19.48 21.63 5.36
C GLY A 275 -18.89 21.91 6.74
N ALA A 276 -19.65 21.64 7.78
CA ALA A 276 -19.22 21.78 9.17
C ALA A 276 -19.57 20.52 9.98
N VAL A 277 -18.89 20.32 11.09
CA VAL A 277 -19.17 19.27 12.08
C VAL A 277 -19.40 19.92 13.45
N GLU A 278 -20.30 19.33 14.23
CA GLU A 278 -20.62 19.79 15.57
C GLU A 278 -19.46 19.55 16.54
N VAL A 279 -19.24 20.52 17.45
CA VAL A 279 -18.17 20.47 18.43
C VAL A 279 -18.76 20.49 19.86
N GLN A 280 -18.37 19.53 20.66
CA GLN A 280 -18.69 19.45 22.09
C GLN A 280 -17.57 20.09 22.92
N ASP A 281 -17.95 20.83 23.97
CA ASP A 281 -17.04 21.49 24.93
C ASP A 281 -16.10 22.53 24.27
N GLY A 282 -16.43 23.03 23.06
CA GLY A 282 -15.61 23.96 22.29
C GLY A 282 -16.01 25.43 22.43
N ALA A 283 -15.05 26.34 22.22
CA ALA A 283 -15.29 27.77 22.10
C ALA A 283 -16.20 28.11 20.89
N SER A 284 -16.27 27.23 19.91
CA SER A 284 -17.26 27.24 18.81
C SER A 284 -18.08 25.98 18.86
N ARG A 285 -19.36 26.04 18.48
CA ARG A 285 -20.27 24.88 18.39
C ARG A 285 -20.05 24.03 17.15
N GLU A 286 -19.39 24.60 16.16
CA GLU A 286 -19.10 23.93 14.89
C GLU A 286 -17.68 24.25 14.42
N VAL A 287 -17.12 23.39 13.60
CA VAL A 287 -15.88 23.63 12.86
C VAL A 287 -16.05 23.25 11.40
N ALA A 288 -15.69 24.18 10.52
CA ALA A 288 -15.70 23.95 9.08
C ALA A 288 -14.67 22.90 8.69
N VAL A 289 -15.03 22.04 7.73
CA VAL A 289 -14.19 20.94 7.27
C VAL A 289 -13.92 21.02 5.77
N ALA A 290 -12.70 20.67 5.37
CA ALA A 290 -12.23 20.63 4.00
C ALA A 290 -11.35 19.39 3.74
N ALA A 291 -11.03 19.10 2.49
CA ALA A 291 -10.03 18.13 2.14
C ALA A 291 -8.62 18.68 2.46
N ALA A 292 -7.71 17.83 2.95
CA ALA A 292 -6.33 18.25 3.25
C ALA A 292 -5.48 18.55 2.00
N ARG A 293 -5.89 18.04 0.85
CA ARG A 293 -5.22 18.19 -0.45
C ARG A 293 -6.26 18.12 -1.56
N THR A 294 -5.88 18.48 -2.78
CA THR A 294 -6.72 18.23 -3.96
C THR A 294 -7.05 16.74 -4.06
N ILE A 295 -8.32 16.43 -4.14
CA ILE A 295 -8.86 15.09 -4.32
C ILE A 295 -9.35 14.96 -5.76
N THR A 296 -8.90 13.91 -6.41
CA THR A 296 -9.43 13.48 -7.70
C THR A 296 -10.30 12.25 -7.49
N ILE A 297 -11.26 12.03 -8.37
CA ILE A 297 -12.04 10.81 -8.42
C ILE A 297 -11.88 10.14 -9.78
N ALA A 298 -11.79 8.82 -9.76
CA ALA A 298 -11.83 8.03 -10.97
C ALA A 298 -13.28 7.82 -11.39
N VAL A 299 -13.62 8.24 -12.59
CA VAL A 299 -14.96 8.10 -13.17
C VAL A 299 -14.88 7.33 -14.48
N ARG A 300 -15.95 6.67 -14.87
CA ARG A 300 -16.00 6.02 -16.20
C ARG A 300 -15.89 7.07 -17.30
N ARG A 301 -15.00 6.83 -18.25
CA ARG A 301 -14.80 7.71 -19.40
C ARG A 301 -16.09 7.85 -20.22
N GLY A 302 -16.46 9.09 -20.54
CA GLY A 302 -17.66 9.39 -21.32
C GLY A 302 -18.99 9.28 -20.55
N ILE A 303 -18.97 9.01 -19.25
CA ILE A 303 -20.17 8.98 -18.40
C ILE A 303 -20.11 10.10 -17.38
N ALA A 304 -21.15 10.92 -17.32
CA ALA A 304 -21.33 11.89 -16.24
C ALA A 304 -21.84 11.13 -15.00
N PRO A 305 -21.05 11.02 -13.91
CA PRO A 305 -21.49 10.30 -12.73
C PRO A 305 -22.58 11.12 -11.99
N ARG A 306 -23.60 10.42 -11.50
CA ARG A 306 -24.47 10.99 -10.47
C ARG A 306 -23.82 10.74 -9.12
N ILE A 307 -23.32 11.82 -8.50
CA ILE A 307 -22.57 11.75 -7.24
C ILE A 307 -23.49 12.14 -6.11
N THR A 308 -23.50 11.34 -5.05
CA THR A 308 -24.04 11.69 -3.74
C THR A 308 -22.88 11.73 -2.76
N ALA A 309 -22.77 12.81 -1.99
CA ALA A 309 -21.74 12.98 -0.98
C ALA A 309 -22.37 13.29 0.37
N ARG A 310 -21.90 12.65 1.44
CA ARG A 310 -22.35 12.93 2.80
C ARG A 310 -21.14 12.98 3.76
N ILE A 311 -21.20 13.93 4.70
CA ILE A 311 -20.22 14.00 5.80
C ILE A 311 -20.63 13.00 6.86
N VAL A 312 -19.67 12.16 7.29
CA VAL A 312 -19.84 11.17 8.35
C VAL A 312 -18.76 11.42 9.40
N TYR A 313 -19.17 11.54 10.67
CA TYR A 313 -18.26 11.72 11.81
C TYR A 313 -18.89 11.12 13.06
N ASP A 314 -18.02 10.77 14.02
CA ASP A 314 -18.43 10.35 15.35
C ASP A 314 -18.61 11.61 16.19
N GLY A 315 -19.84 12.06 16.27
CA GLY A 315 -20.07 13.38 16.80
C GLY A 315 -21.08 13.48 17.90
N PRO A 316 -21.04 14.63 18.59
CA PRO A 316 -20.21 15.83 18.35
C PRO A 316 -18.73 15.62 18.68
N VAL A 317 -17.83 16.24 17.87
CA VAL A 317 -16.36 16.11 18.05
C VAL A 317 -15.92 16.91 19.27
N ARG A 318 -15.14 16.31 20.16
CA ARG A 318 -14.74 16.94 21.42
C ARG A 318 -13.56 17.89 21.26
N ALA A 319 -13.70 19.11 21.78
CA ALA A 319 -12.61 20.08 21.85
C ALA A 319 -11.53 19.68 22.92
N PRO A 320 -10.26 20.07 22.76
CA PRO A 320 -9.73 20.97 21.75
C PRO A 320 -9.48 20.26 20.42
N ILE A 321 -9.71 20.96 19.30
CA ILE A 321 -9.46 20.49 17.95
C ILE A 321 -8.34 21.33 17.35
N ALA A 322 -7.28 20.70 16.88
CA ALA A 322 -6.22 21.39 16.15
C ALA A 322 -6.61 21.68 14.71
N LYS A 323 -6.17 22.79 14.13
CA LYS A 323 -6.25 23.01 12.69
C LYS A 323 -5.52 21.87 11.97
N GLY A 324 -6.14 21.29 10.93
CA GLY A 324 -5.60 20.15 10.20
C GLY A 324 -5.88 18.78 10.82
N ALA A 325 -6.50 18.69 12.00
CA ALA A 325 -6.92 17.42 12.58
C ALA A 325 -8.02 16.78 11.70
N VAL A 326 -7.92 15.47 11.46
CA VAL A 326 -8.99 14.71 10.79
C VAL A 326 -10.14 14.53 11.78
N VAL A 327 -11.30 15.11 11.44
CA VAL A 327 -12.49 15.14 12.32
C VAL A 327 -13.74 14.52 11.68
N ALA A 328 -13.71 14.27 10.36
CA ALA A 328 -14.82 13.68 9.62
C ALA A 328 -14.33 12.94 8.39
N ARG A 329 -15.26 12.30 7.68
CA ARG A 329 -15.04 11.72 6.36
C ARG A 329 -16.17 12.15 5.43
N LEU A 330 -15.82 12.43 4.18
CA LEU A 330 -16.80 12.58 3.11
C LEU A 330 -16.96 11.21 2.44
N VAL A 331 -18.12 10.60 2.58
CA VAL A 331 -18.48 9.38 1.86
C VAL A 331 -19.12 9.77 0.54
N VAL A 332 -18.46 9.41 -0.55
CA VAL A 332 -18.88 9.69 -1.93
C VAL A 332 -19.36 8.38 -2.54
N THR A 333 -20.59 8.39 -3.04
CA THR A 333 -21.20 7.25 -3.73
C THR A 333 -21.80 7.73 -5.06
N GLY A 334 -21.98 6.83 -6.01
CA GLY A 334 -22.60 7.23 -7.27
C GLY A 334 -22.68 6.10 -8.30
N THR A 335 -23.52 6.30 -9.31
CA THR A 335 -23.65 5.34 -10.40
C THR A 335 -22.36 5.30 -11.22
N GLY A 336 -21.72 4.13 -11.28
CA GLY A 336 -20.45 3.95 -12.01
C GLY A 336 -19.21 4.50 -11.28
N LEU A 337 -19.35 4.81 -9.99
CA LEU A 337 -18.26 5.17 -9.09
C LEU A 337 -18.10 4.07 -8.03
N PRO A 338 -16.88 3.61 -7.75
CA PRO A 338 -16.59 2.90 -6.51
C PRO A 338 -16.87 3.80 -5.30
N ASP A 339 -17.41 3.24 -4.22
CA ASP A 339 -17.58 3.97 -2.98
C ASP A 339 -16.22 4.51 -2.51
N HIS A 340 -16.18 5.78 -2.14
CA HIS A 340 -14.94 6.44 -1.75
C HIS A 340 -15.13 7.21 -0.44
N SER A 341 -14.18 7.04 0.49
CA SER A 341 -14.17 7.73 1.78
C SER A 341 -12.96 8.66 1.85
N ILE A 342 -13.22 9.97 1.89
CA ILE A 342 -12.21 11.03 1.89
C ILE A 342 -12.11 11.61 3.30
N PRO A 343 -10.94 11.59 3.96
CA PRO A 343 -10.77 12.24 5.24
C PRO A 343 -10.92 13.75 5.11
N LEU A 344 -11.70 14.36 6.03
CA LEU A 344 -11.89 15.79 6.14
C LEU A 344 -11.17 16.32 7.38
N ILE A 345 -10.48 17.44 7.21
CA ILE A 345 -9.73 18.10 8.27
C ILE A 345 -10.45 19.38 8.74
N ALA A 346 -10.26 19.71 10.01
CA ALA A 346 -10.67 20.98 10.56
C ALA A 346 -9.89 22.14 9.90
N THR A 347 -10.59 23.14 9.37
CA THR A 347 -9.97 24.28 8.67
C THR A 347 -9.37 25.30 9.64
N GLN A 348 -9.80 25.26 10.90
CA GLN A 348 -9.32 26.10 12.00
C GLN A 348 -9.22 25.32 13.30
N ALA A 349 -8.46 25.83 14.27
CA ALA A 349 -8.42 25.28 15.60
C ALA A 349 -9.66 25.69 16.40
N VAL A 350 -10.16 24.79 17.26
CA VAL A 350 -11.23 25.10 18.24
C VAL A 350 -10.71 24.77 19.63
N GLY A 351 -10.54 25.80 20.46
CA GLY A 351 -10.17 25.65 21.87
C GLY A 351 -11.31 25.11 22.75
N LYS A 352 -11.01 24.74 24.00
CA LYS A 352 -12.04 24.43 24.97
C LYS A 352 -12.85 25.68 25.33
N ALA A 353 -14.16 25.51 25.52
CA ALA A 353 -15.05 26.58 25.95
C ALA A 353 -14.66 27.15 27.33
N GLY A 354 -14.43 28.46 27.37
CA GLY A 354 -14.33 29.22 28.62
C GLY A 354 -15.71 29.43 29.26
N PRO A 355 -15.77 30.06 30.45
CA PRO A 355 -17.05 30.35 31.12
C PRO A 355 -18.02 31.19 30.24
N ILE A 356 -17.49 32.19 29.53
CA ILE A 356 -18.27 33.05 28.63
C ILE A 356 -18.78 32.27 27.43
N ASP A 357 -17.94 31.46 26.79
CA ASP A 357 -18.33 30.60 25.64
C ASP A 357 -19.47 29.65 26.02
N ARG A 358 -19.42 29.07 27.22
CA ARG A 358 -20.47 28.17 27.73
C ARG A 358 -21.80 28.88 27.90
N LEU A 359 -21.79 30.10 28.40
CA LEU A 359 -23.00 30.92 28.54
C LEU A 359 -23.59 31.27 27.18
N VAL A 360 -22.76 31.73 26.24
CA VAL A 360 -23.18 32.06 24.86
C VAL A 360 -23.72 30.82 24.15
N ASN A 361 -23.02 29.68 24.25
CA ASN A 361 -23.44 28.40 23.64
C ASN A 361 -24.77 27.91 24.22
N ALA A 362 -25.00 28.07 25.53
CA ALA A 362 -26.26 27.72 26.18
C ALA A 362 -27.42 28.58 25.69
N LEU A 363 -27.23 29.90 25.55
CA LEU A 363 -28.22 30.82 25.03
C LEU A 363 -28.57 30.50 23.55
N LEU A 364 -27.57 30.25 22.72
CA LEU A 364 -27.78 29.87 21.31
C LEU A 364 -28.47 28.52 21.16
N GLY A 365 -28.31 27.62 22.13
CA GLY A 365 -29.00 26.32 22.18
C GLY A 365 -30.48 26.37 22.51
N LEU A 366 -30.97 27.52 23.01
CA LEU A 366 -32.39 27.75 23.29
C LEU A 366 -33.19 28.26 22.08
N PHE A 367 -32.51 28.71 21.03
CA PHE A 367 -33.11 29.28 19.82
C PHE A 367 -32.79 28.49 18.54
N GLY A 368 -32.15 27.27 18.63
CA GLY A 368 -31.79 26.45 17.48
C GLY A 368 -32.44 25.08 17.45
#